data_0ac9fe258d343ce09c4a551dda69cd67
#
_entry.id   0ac9fe258d343ce09c4a551dda69cd67
#
_cell.length_a   1.000
_cell.length_b   1.000
_cell.length_c   1.000
_cell.angle_alpha   90.00
_cell.angle_beta   90.00
_cell.angle_gamma   90.00
#
_symmetry.space_group_name_H-M   'P 1'
#
loop_
_entity.id
_entity.type
_entity.pdbx_description
1 polymer ?
#
loop_
_entity_poly.entity_id
_entity_poly.type
_entity_poly.pdbx_seq_one_letter_code
_entity_poly.pdbx_strand_id
1 'polypeptide(L)'
;MGLFRYILGGESRRNLRKLDRLSNEVLSKEPIYSAMTDEELRGQTEVFKNRLANGETLDDILTDAFAAVREAAYRVLGMKHYKVQIIGGICLHQGRVAEMKTGEGKTLVATLPAYLNALSGKGVHIVTVNDYLASRDAEWMGKVYKFMGLTVGVAVSGMEDEDKKAAYACDITYGTNNEMGFDYLRDNLKSRLEQMVQRELNFAIVDEVDSILIDEARTPLIISGRGQESSEKYTTANKFVKTLVLDKDFTIDIK
;
A
#
# COMPACT_ATOMS: atom_id res chain seq x y z
N MET A 1 37.00 15.59 9.55
CA MET A 1 35.50 15.50 9.53
C MET A 1 34.81 16.36 8.47
N GLY A 2 35.48 17.24 7.71
CA GLY A 2 34.86 18.12 6.72
C GLY A 2 34.57 17.52 5.35
N LEU A 3 35.41 16.60 4.87
CA LEU A 3 35.29 16.08 3.48
C LEU A 3 34.13 15.12 3.28
N PHE A 4 33.81 14.27 4.25
CA PHE A 4 32.68 13.32 4.22
C PHE A 4 31.32 14.05 4.19
N ARG A 5 31.21 15.16 4.92
CA ARG A 5 29.99 15.98 4.94
C ARG A 5 29.77 16.74 3.62
N TYR A 6 30.83 17.02 2.86
CA TYR A 6 30.76 17.67 1.55
C TYR A 6 30.32 16.69 0.46
N ILE A 7 30.73 15.42 0.51
CA ILE A 7 30.36 14.36 -0.42
C ILE A 7 28.89 13.97 -0.24
N LEU A 8 28.42 13.73 1.00
CA LEU A 8 27.03 13.42 1.31
C LEU A 8 26.06 14.59 1.00
N GLY A 9 26.50 15.83 1.24
CA GLY A 9 25.70 17.02 0.89
C GLY A 9 25.55 17.26 -0.61
N GLY A 10 26.50 16.78 -1.43
CA GLY A 10 26.47 16.88 -2.88
C GLY A 10 25.42 16.00 -3.54
N GLU A 11 25.29 14.75 -3.08
CA GLU A 11 24.32 13.78 -3.59
C GLU A 11 22.88 14.17 -3.20
N SER A 12 22.65 14.52 -1.95
CA SER A 12 21.35 15.00 -1.48
C SER A 12 20.88 16.24 -2.26
N ARG A 13 21.74 17.22 -2.48
CA ARG A 13 21.42 18.41 -3.28
C ARG A 13 21.12 18.08 -4.74
N ARG A 14 21.85 17.11 -5.34
CA ARG A 14 21.60 16.68 -6.71
C ARG A 14 20.24 16.00 -6.83
N ASN A 15 19.90 15.13 -5.89
CA ASN A 15 18.62 14.46 -5.83
C ASN A 15 17.47 15.46 -5.66
N LEU A 16 17.59 16.41 -4.75
CA LEU A 16 16.60 17.49 -4.58
C LEU A 16 16.41 18.31 -5.85
N ARG A 17 17.46 18.66 -6.57
CA ARG A 17 17.35 19.37 -7.85
C ARG A 17 16.65 18.55 -8.92
N LYS A 18 16.89 17.22 -8.97
CA LYS A 18 16.19 16.32 -9.90
C LYS A 18 14.69 16.26 -9.58
N LEU A 19 14.33 16.11 -8.30
CA LEU A 19 12.94 16.10 -7.85
C LEU A 19 12.24 17.45 -8.12
N ASP A 20 12.93 18.56 -7.85
CA ASP A 20 12.44 19.90 -8.13
C ASP A 20 12.17 20.11 -9.63
N ARG A 21 13.08 19.66 -10.49
CA ARG A 21 12.90 19.74 -11.94
C ARG A 21 11.69 18.93 -12.41
N LEU A 22 11.58 17.67 -11.98
CA LEU A 22 10.45 16.81 -12.35
C LEU A 22 9.11 17.38 -11.86
N SER A 23 9.07 17.88 -10.62
CA SER A 23 7.85 18.50 -10.08
C SER A 23 7.45 19.77 -10.82
N ASN A 24 8.42 20.60 -11.26
CA ASN A 24 8.14 21.76 -12.10
C ASN A 24 7.64 21.34 -13.49
N GLU A 25 8.17 20.26 -14.05
CA GLU A 25 7.70 19.72 -15.32
C GLU A 25 6.23 19.24 -15.21
N VAL A 26 5.86 18.52 -14.14
CA VAL A 26 4.45 18.18 -13.87
C VAL A 26 3.58 19.42 -13.82
N LEU A 27 3.99 20.45 -13.08
CA LEU A 27 3.23 21.70 -12.96
C LEU A 27 3.12 22.45 -14.29
N SER A 28 4.14 22.44 -15.11
CA SER A 28 4.12 23.11 -16.42
C SER A 28 3.13 22.49 -17.41
N LYS A 29 2.72 21.24 -17.20
CA LYS A 29 1.73 20.55 -18.03
C LYS A 29 0.28 20.86 -17.62
N GLU A 30 0.06 21.59 -16.53
CA GLU A 30 -1.29 21.97 -16.07
C GLU A 30 -2.18 22.58 -17.17
N PRO A 31 -1.72 23.52 -18.01
CA PRO A 31 -2.57 24.09 -19.06
C PRO A 31 -3.05 23.05 -20.09
N ILE A 32 -2.25 21.99 -20.33
CA ILE A 32 -2.59 20.94 -21.28
C ILE A 32 -3.75 20.10 -20.74
N TYR A 33 -3.60 19.60 -19.51
CA TYR A 33 -4.60 18.68 -18.91
C TYR A 33 -5.86 19.42 -18.43
N SER A 34 -5.75 20.67 -18.01
CA SER A 34 -6.92 21.48 -17.61
C SER A 34 -7.80 21.89 -18.79
N ALA A 35 -7.25 21.97 -20.00
CA ALA A 35 -8.00 22.26 -21.21
C ALA A 35 -8.77 21.05 -21.78
N MET A 36 -8.42 19.83 -21.35
CA MET A 36 -9.09 18.59 -21.81
C MET A 36 -10.53 18.51 -21.27
N THR A 37 -11.42 17.94 -22.05
CA THR A 37 -12.73 17.49 -21.57
C THR A 37 -12.56 16.31 -20.61
N ASP A 38 -13.61 15.94 -19.88
CA ASP A 38 -13.56 14.77 -18.98
C ASP A 38 -13.30 13.48 -19.75
N GLU A 39 -13.81 13.35 -20.96
CA GLU A 39 -13.60 12.18 -21.81
C GLU A 39 -12.16 12.09 -22.31
N GLU A 40 -11.59 13.21 -22.74
CA GLU A 40 -10.19 13.30 -23.16
C GLU A 40 -9.23 13.00 -22.01
N LEU A 41 -9.52 13.51 -20.79
CA LEU A 41 -8.71 13.27 -19.60
C LEU A 41 -8.77 11.79 -19.17
N ARG A 42 -9.96 11.17 -19.18
CA ARG A 42 -10.12 9.71 -18.94
C ARG A 42 -9.37 8.89 -19.98
N GLY A 43 -9.42 9.29 -21.22
CA GLY A 43 -8.74 8.64 -22.34
C GLY A 43 -7.22 8.61 -22.19
N GLN A 44 -6.63 9.47 -21.36
CA GLN A 44 -5.18 9.48 -21.14
C GLN A 44 -4.66 8.17 -20.54
N THR A 45 -5.46 7.45 -19.78
CA THR A 45 -5.07 6.13 -19.25
C THR A 45 -4.71 5.16 -20.37
N GLU A 46 -5.52 5.08 -21.42
CA GLU A 46 -5.22 4.22 -22.56
C GLU A 46 -4.04 4.75 -23.39
N VAL A 47 -3.89 6.06 -23.49
CA VAL A 47 -2.71 6.67 -24.14
C VAL A 47 -1.44 6.25 -23.41
N PHE A 48 -1.42 6.32 -22.07
CA PHE A 48 -0.25 5.92 -21.29
C PHE A 48 0.03 4.42 -21.36
N LYS A 49 -1.00 3.58 -21.28
CA LYS A 49 -0.84 2.11 -21.48
C LYS A 49 -0.26 1.79 -22.85
N ASN A 50 -0.71 2.47 -23.91
CA ASN A 50 -0.18 2.29 -25.25
C ASN A 50 1.29 2.76 -25.35
N ARG A 51 1.68 3.86 -24.68
CA ARG A 51 3.08 4.30 -24.63
C ARG A 51 3.96 3.25 -23.95
N LEU A 52 3.51 2.65 -22.84
CA LEU A 52 4.21 1.55 -22.17
C LEU A 52 4.31 0.31 -23.06
N ALA A 53 3.25 -0.05 -23.78
CA ALA A 53 3.26 -1.17 -24.73
C ALA A 53 4.23 -0.95 -25.91
N ASN A 54 4.48 0.31 -26.27
CA ASN A 54 5.45 0.70 -27.29
C ASN A 54 6.89 0.84 -26.77
N GLY A 55 7.15 0.47 -25.50
CA GLY A 55 8.49 0.38 -24.92
C GLY A 55 8.94 1.57 -24.11
N GLU A 56 8.09 2.58 -23.86
CA GLU A 56 8.37 3.61 -22.87
C GLU A 56 8.30 3.02 -21.46
N THR A 57 9.04 3.60 -20.54
CA THR A 57 9.04 3.21 -19.12
C THR A 57 8.05 4.04 -18.31
N LEU A 58 7.76 3.60 -17.08
CA LEU A 58 6.96 4.39 -16.14
C LEU A 58 7.60 5.75 -15.84
N ASP A 59 8.94 5.82 -15.80
CA ASP A 59 9.68 7.07 -15.63
C ASP A 59 9.49 8.05 -16.81
N ASP A 60 9.38 7.54 -18.04
CA ASP A 60 9.18 8.36 -19.24
C ASP A 60 7.81 9.02 -19.27
N ILE A 61 6.78 8.34 -18.76
CA ILE A 61 5.42 8.87 -18.72
C ILE A 61 5.06 9.56 -17.40
N LEU A 62 5.95 9.56 -16.39
CA LEU A 62 5.68 10.00 -15.02
C LEU A 62 5.10 11.42 -14.98
N THR A 63 5.71 12.37 -15.67
CA THR A 63 5.30 13.78 -15.59
C THR A 63 3.92 14.00 -16.23
N ASP A 64 3.60 13.27 -17.28
CA ASP A 64 2.29 13.29 -17.92
C ASP A 64 1.22 12.64 -17.05
N ALA A 65 1.50 11.44 -16.54
CA ALA A 65 0.58 10.70 -15.67
C ALA A 65 0.26 11.48 -14.38
N PHE A 66 1.27 12.08 -13.75
CA PHE A 66 1.07 12.89 -12.55
C PHE A 66 0.25 14.15 -12.83
N ALA A 67 0.48 14.82 -13.96
CA ALA A 67 -0.29 15.98 -14.35
C ALA A 67 -1.77 15.62 -14.63
N ALA A 68 -2.02 14.50 -15.29
CA ALA A 68 -3.37 13.99 -15.54
C ALA A 68 -4.12 13.68 -14.24
N VAL A 69 -3.49 12.93 -13.31
CA VAL A 69 -4.09 12.60 -12.00
C VAL A 69 -4.30 13.85 -11.14
N ARG A 70 -3.38 14.80 -11.18
CA ARG A 70 -3.52 16.06 -10.47
C ARG A 70 -4.76 16.84 -10.93
N GLU A 71 -5.02 16.87 -12.23
CA GLU A 71 -6.23 17.48 -12.78
C GLU A 71 -7.47 16.65 -12.44
N ALA A 72 -7.42 15.33 -12.55
CA ALA A 72 -8.52 14.44 -12.18
C ALA A 72 -8.92 14.61 -10.68
N ALA A 73 -7.94 14.66 -9.79
CA ALA A 73 -8.16 14.89 -8.37
C ALA A 73 -8.84 16.25 -8.11
N TYR A 74 -8.46 17.28 -8.86
CA TYR A 74 -9.11 18.59 -8.76
C TYR A 74 -10.57 18.52 -9.20
N ARG A 75 -10.87 17.88 -10.34
CA ARG A 75 -12.25 17.78 -10.84
C ARG A 75 -13.15 16.94 -9.95
N VAL A 76 -12.63 15.83 -9.44
CA VAL A 76 -13.42 14.84 -8.69
C VAL A 76 -13.55 15.18 -7.20
N LEU A 77 -12.47 15.70 -6.59
CA LEU A 77 -12.38 15.95 -5.16
C LEU A 77 -12.29 17.42 -4.79
N GLY A 78 -12.11 18.33 -5.75
CA GLY A 78 -11.80 19.73 -5.49
C GLY A 78 -10.38 19.95 -4.92
N MET A 79 -9.53 18.92 -4.93
CA MET A 79 -8.20 18.95 -4.32
C MET A 79 -7.12 18.86 -5.40
N LYS A 80 -6.22 19.83 -5.40
CA LYS A 80 -5.11 19.91 -6.34
C LYS A 80 -3.78 19.72 -5.61
N HIS A 81 -2.96 18.78 -6.05
CA HIS A 81 -1.67 18.52 -5.42
C HIS A 81 -0.76 19.72 -5.45
N TYR A 82 -0.17 20.05 -4.31
CA TYR A 82 0.89 21.05 -4.22
C TYR A 82 2.23 20.48 -4.69
N LYS A 83 3.16 21.36 -5.02
CA LYS A 83 4.50 20.97 -5.48
C LYS A 83 5.20 19.98 -4.53
N VAL A 84 5.14 20.22 -3.23
CA VAL A 84 5.74 19.33 -2.21
C VAL A 84 5.09 17.94 -2.21
N GLN A 85 3.79 17.87 -2.49
CA GLN A 85 3.06 16.61 -2.61
C GLN A 85 3.45 15.84 -3.88
N ILE A 86 3.67 16.54 -4.99
CA ILE A 86 4.21 15.95 -6.22
C ILE A 86 5.60 15.36 -5.96
N ILE A 87 6.47 16.09 -5.25
CA ILE A 87 7.80 15.58 -4.84
C ILE A 87 7.66 14.33 -4.00
N GLY A 88 6.75 14.31 -3.01
CA GLY A 88 6.45 13.12 -2.21
C GLY A 88 6.03 11.93 -3.07
N GLY A 89 5.14 12.14 -4.03
CA GLY A 89 4.71 11.11 -4.98
C GLY A 89 5.85 10.55 -5.84
N ILE A 90 6.76 11.41 -6.31
CA ILE A 90 7.96 10.98 -7.05
C ILE A 90 8.87 10.14 -6.16
N CYS A 91 9.07 10.55 -4.89
CA CYS A 91 9.86 9.78 -3.93
C CYS A 91 9.28 8.37 -3.72
N LEU A 92 7.97 8.26 -3.52
CA LEU A 92 7.29 6.98 -3.35
C LEU A 92 7.42 6.10 -4.60
N HIS A 93 7.24 6.66 -5.80
CA HIS A 93 7.45 5.93 -7.05
C HIS A 93 8.88 5.37 -7.18
N GLN A 94 9.87 6.10 -6.67
CA GLN A 94 11.28 5.68 -6.67
C GLN A 94 11.63 4.68 -5.56
N GLY A 95 10.65 4.14 -4.83
CA GLY A 95 10.87 3.20 -3.74
C GLY A 95 11.56 3.84 -2.51
N ARG A 96 11.31 5.13 -2.28
CA ARG A 96 11.89 5.87 -1.15
C ARG A 96 10.85 6.15 -0.08
N VAL A 97 11.31 6.46 1.12
CA VAL A 97 10.46 6.97 2.20
C VAL A 97 10.24 8.47 1.98
N ALA A 98 8.97 8.89 2.01
CA ALA A 98 8.55 10.28 2.00
C ALA A 98 8.00 10.64 3.38
N GLU A 99 8.79 11.31 4.20
CA GLU A 99 8.33 11.80 5.50
C GLU A 99 7.43 13.03 5.30
N MET A 100 6.19 12.93 5.78
CA MET A 100 5.20 14.00 5.74
C MET A 100 4.47 14.07 7.08
N LYS A 101 4.29 15.29 7.60
CA LYS A 101 3.56 15.53 8.85
C LYS A 101 2.08 15.21 8.71
N THR A 102 1.44 14.96 9.85
CA THR A 102 -0.02 14.84 9.92
C THR A 102 -0.69 16.09 9.35
N GLY A 103 -1.69 15.91 8.50
CA GLY A 103 -2.41 17.00 7.85
C GLY A 103 -1.80 17.50 6.53
N GLU A 104 -0.62 17.04 6.12
CA GLU A 104 0.01 17.44 4.84
C GLU A 104 -0.54 16.71 3.61
N GLY A 105 -1.57 15.87 3.79
CA GLY A 105 -2.30 15.23 2.70
C GLY A 105 -1.63 13.98 2.12
N LYS A 106 -1.00 13.15 2.96
CA LYS A 106 -0.38 11.87 2.55
C LYS A 106 -1.29 11.01 1.68
N THR A 107 -2.57 10.89 2.07
CA THR A 107 -3.57 10.11 1.32
C THR A 107 -3.74 10.58 -0.12
N LEU A 108 -3.74 11.92 -0.32
CA LEU A 108 -3.81 12.49 -1.67
C LEU A 108 -2.50 12.27 -2.44
N VAL A 109 -1.33 12.38 -1.78
CA VAL A 109 -0.01 12.11 -2.40
C VAL A 109 0.07 10.71 -2.96
N ALA A 110 -0.45 9.72 -2.25
CA ALA A 110 -0.44 8.32 -2.67
C ALA A 110 -1.15 8.10 -4.03
N THR A 111 -2.08 8.99 -4.41
CA THR A 111 -2.81 8.84 -5.68
C THR A 111 -1.90 8.94 -6.90
N LEU A 112 -0.85 9.75 -6.84
CA LEU A 112 0.09 9.97 -7.94
C LEU A 112 0.87 8.69 -8.29
N PRO A 113 1.67 8.12 -7.36
CA PRO A 113 2.43 6.90 -7.66
C PRO A 113 1.54 5.66 -7.80
N ALA A 114 0.38 5.59 -7.12
CA ALA A 114 -0.54 4.48 -7.28
C ALA A 114 -1.10 4.42 -8.69
N TYR A 115 -1.58 5.54 -9.23
CA TYR A 115 -2.06 5.60 -10.61
C TYR A 115 -0.96 5.21 -11.61
N LEU A 116 0.21 5.85 -11.51
CA LEU A 116 1.32 5.60 -12.43
C LEU A 116 1.71 4.11 -12.47
N ASN A 117 1.89 3.49 -11.30
CA ASN A 117 2.32 2.09 -11.24
C ASN A 117 1.20 1.11 -11.63
N ALA A 118 -0.07 1.49 -11.44
CA ALA A 118 -1.23 0.70 -11.86
C ALA A 118 -1.35 0.59 -13.40
N LEU A 119 -0.81 1.57 -14.16
CA LEU A 119 -0.79 1.53 -15.63
C LEU A 119 -0.04 0.31 -16.19
N SER A 120 0.85 -0.29 -15.39
CA SER A 120 1.55 -1.53 -15.76
C SER A 120 0.63 -2.75 -15.87
N GLY A 121 -0.60 -2.68 -15.34
CA GLY A 121 -1.55 -3.79 -15.25
C GLY A 121 -1.17 -4.87 -14.22
N LYS A 122 -0.07 -4.70 -13.49
CA LYS A 122 0.44 -5.70 -12.53
C LYS A 122 -0.10 -5.54 -11.11
N GLY A 123 -0.84 -4.46 -10.84
CA GLY A 123 -1.45 -4.17 -9.55
C GLY A 123 -0.59 -3.36 -8.59
N VAL A 124 -1.30 -2.58 -7.78
CA VAL A 124 -0.73 -1.73 -6.74
C VAL A 124 -1.45 -2.02 -5.43
N HIS A 125 -0.70 -2.21 -4.35
CA HIS A 125 -1.23 -2.32 -3.00
C HIS A 125 -1.01 -1.02 -2.24
N ILE A 126 -2.05 -0.53 -1.55
CA ILE A 126 -1.96 0.58 -0.59
C ILE A 126 -2.27 0.01 0.78
N VAL A 127 -1.23 -0.03 1.61
CA VAL A 127 -1.25 -0.68 2.92
C VAL A 127 -1.47 0.36 4.00
N THR A 128 -2.49 0.14 4.83
CA THR A 128 -2.84 0.99 5.98
C THR A 128 -2.81 0.19 7.28
N VAL A 129 -2.98 0.87 8.42
CA VAL A 129 -2.90 0.22 9.74
C VAL A 129 -4.21 -0.42 10.20
N ASN A 130 -5.35 -0.10 9.61
CA ASN A 130 -6.63 -0.69 9.98
C ASN A 130 -7.67 -0.68 8.85
N ASP A 131 -8.69 -1.52 8.98
CA ASP A 131 -9.76 -1.72 7.99
C ASP A 131 -10.59 -0.46 7.73
N TYR A 132 -10.78 0.38 8.75
CA TYR A 132 -11.51 1.64 8.60
C TYR A 132 -10.78 2.60 7.65
N LEU A 133 -9.47 2.77 7.84
CA LEU A 133 -8.67 3.62 6.96
C LEU A 133 -8.59 3.06 5.54
N ALA A 134 -8.41 1.74 5.40
CA ALA A 134 -8.40 1.09 4.10
C ALA A 134 -9.69 1.34 3.32
N SER A 135 -10.84 1.15 3.97
CA SER A 135 -12.15 1.35 3.36
C SER A 135 -12.44 2.82 3.05
N ARG A 136 -12.17 3.72 4.02
CA ARG A 136 -12.36 5.18 3.86
C ARG A 136 -11.53 5.74 2.71
N ASP A 137 -10.25 5.39 2.67
CA ASP A 137 -9.33 5.94 1.68
C ASP A 137 -9.59 5.35 0.29
N ALA A 138 -9.97 4.08 0.20
CA ALA A 138 -10.42 3.46 -1.04
C ALA A 138 -11.70 4.11 -1.58
N GLU A 139 -12.68 4.42 -0.72
CA GLU A 139 -13.90 5.11 -1.13
C GLU A 139 -13.61 6.54 -1.59
N TRP A 140 -12.76 7.25 -0.86
CA TRP A 140 -12.47 8.67 -1.13
C TRP A 140 -11.55 8.85 -2.33
N MET A 141 -10.35 8.28 -2.30
CA MET A 141 -9.36 8.38 -3.39
C MET A 141 -9.74 7.51 -4.58
N GLY A 142 -10.47 6.44 -4.36
CA GLY A 142 -11.00 5.58 -5.42
C GLY A 142 -11.83 6.31 -6.46
N LYS A 143 -12.44 7.44 -6.10
CA LYS A 143 -13.17 8.29 -7.06
C LYS A 143 -12.25 8.82 -8.16
N VAL A 144 -11.00 9.18 -7.82
CA VAL A 144 -9.99 9.67 -8.78
C VAL A 144 -9.57 8.54 -9.73
N TYR A 145 -9.25 7.37 -9.19
CA TYR A 145 -8.84 6.22 -9.99
C TYR A 145 -9.96 5.74 -10.93
N LYS A 146 -11.18 5.64 -10.41
CA LYS A 146 -12.36 5.26 -11.21
C LYS A 146 -12.69 6.29 -12.29
N PHE A 147 -12.50 7.59 -11.99
CA PHE A 147 -12.62 8.63 -12.99
C PHE A 147 -11.60 8.43 -14.13
N MET A 148 -10.39 8.03 -13.81
CA MET A 148 -9.33 7.72 -14.78
C MET A 148 -9.47 6.32 -15.42
N GLY A 149 -10.55 5.56 -15.13
CA GLY A 149 -10.82 4.26 -15.75
C GLY A 149 -10.11 3.07 -15.10
N LEU A 150 -9.55 3.22 -13.88
CA LEU A 150 -8.95 2.13 -13.12
C LEU A 150 -9.94 1.52 -12.11
N THR A 151 -9.74 0.24 -11.81
CA THR A 151 -10.50 -0.51 -10.81
C THR A 151 -9.86 -0.40 -9.43
N VAL A 152 -10.72 -0.38 -8.39
CA VAL A 152 -10.29 -0.26 -6.98
C VAL A 152 -10.98 -1.31 -6.15
N GLY A 153 -10.19 -2.11 -5.43
CA GLY A 153 -10.63 -3.11 -4.47
C GLY A 153 -10.21 -2.77 -3.05
N VAL A 154 -10.86 -3.41 -2.08
CA VAL A 154 -10.51 -3.32 -0.66
C VAL A 154 -10.43 -4.73 -0.10
N ALA A 155 -9.30 -5.08 0.53
CA ALA A 155 -9.10 -6.34 1.22
C ALA A 155 -9.05 -6.09 2.73
N VAL A 156 -10.13 -6.45 3.43
CA VAL A 156 -10.33 -6.24 4.86
C VAL A 156 -10.72 -7.54 5.56
N SER A 157 -10.66 -7.52 6.89
CA SER A 157 -11.00 -8.66 7.73
C SER A 157 -12.41 -9.18 7.49
N GLY A 158 -12.59 -10.50 7.54
CA GLY A 158 -13.89 -11.15 7.45
C GLY A 158 -14.46 -11.30 6.04
N MET A 159 -13.70 -10.96 5.01
CA MET A 159 -14.09 -11.22 3.61
C MET A 159 -13.84 -12.69 3.25
N GLU A 160 -14.72 -13.23 2.40
CA GLU A 160 -14.55 -14.55 1.81
C GLU A 160 -13.44 -14.55 0.73
N ASP A 161 -12.85 -15.74 0.47
CA ASP A 161 -11.73 -15.87 -0.47
C ASP A 161 -12.08 -15.35 -1.88
N GLU A 162 -13.32 -15.54 -2.34
CA GLU A 162 -13.79 -15.06 -3.66
C GLU A 162 -13.81 -13.54 -3.76
N ASP A 163 -14.33 -12.87 -2.71
CA ASP A 163 -14.38 -11.41 -2.65
C ASP A 163 -12.96 -10.81 -2.53
N LYS A 164 -12.09 -11.44 -1.74
CA LYS A 164 -10.68 -11.07 -1.66
C LYS A 164 -9.98 -11.21 -3.00
N LYS A 165 -10.20 -12.32 -3.70
CA LYS A 165 -9.63 -12.55 -5.03
C LYS A 165 -10.07 -11.48 -6.02
N ALA A 166 -11.34 -11.09 -6.00
CA ALA A 166 -11.86 -9.99 -6.80
C ALA A 166 -11.23 -8.65 -6.43
N ALA A 167 -11.03 -8.38 -5.13
CA ALA A 167 -10.36 -7.17 -4.66
C ALA A 167 -8.89 -7.09 -5.09
N TYR A 168 -8.14 -8.20 -4.96
CA TYR A 168 -6.75 -8.27 -5.42
C TYR A 168 -6.60 -8.24 -6.94
N ALA A 169 -7.61 -8.61 -7.70
CA ALA A 169 -7.62 -8.51 -9.16
C ALA A 169 -7.77 -7.07 -9.67
N CYS A 170 -8.19 -6.12 -8.83
CA CYS A 170 -8.29 -4.71 -9.20
C CYS A 170 -6.91 -4.10 -9.49
N ASP A 171 -6.89 -2.98 -10.24
CA ASP A 171 -5.67 -2.24 -10.55
C ASP A 171 -4.99 -1.70 -9.28
N ILE A 172 -5.81 -1.26 -8.31
CA ILE A 172 -5.35 -0.74 -7.02
C ILE A 172 -6.15 -1.42 -5.91
N THR A 173 -5.46 -2.03 -4.94
CA THR A 173 -6.07 -2.70 -3.79
C THR A 173 -5.61 -2.03 -2.50
N TYR A 174 -6.59 -1.53 -1.73
CA TYR A 174 -6.38 -1.06 -0.36
C TYR A 174 -6.53 -2.22 0.61
N GLY A 175 -5.76 -2.23 1.69
CA GLY A 175 -5.89 -3.22 2.76
C GLY A 175 -4.98 -2.92 3.93
N THR A 176 -5.07 -3.78 4.96
CA THR A 176 -4.18 -3.66 6.12
C THR A 176 -2.94 -4.54 5.95
N ASN A 177 -1.85 -4.15 6.64
CA ASN A 177 -0.64 -4.96 6.71
C ASN A 177 -0.93 -6.39 7.21
N ASN A 178 -1.77 -6.53 8.23
CA ASN A 178 -2.12 -7.82 8.81
C ASN A 178 -2.90 -8.67 7.82
N GLU A 179 -3.95 -8.12 7.18
CA GLU A 179 -4.80 -8.90 6.28
C GLU A 179 -4.02 -9.35 5.04
N MET A 180 -3.27 -8.44 4.43
CA MET A 180 -2.41 -8.78 3.27
C MET A 180 -1.33 -9.81 3.65
N GLY A 181 -0.76 -9.70 4.85
CA GLY A 181 0.21 -10.67 5.36
C GLY A 181 -0.41 -12.03 5.65
N PHE A 182 -1.59 -12.09 6.26
CA PHE A 182 -2.30 -13.34 6.47
C PHE A 182 -2.77 -13.98 5.16
N ASP A 183 -3.24 -13.19 4.20
CA ASP A 183 -3.59 -13.69 2.86
C ASP A 183 -2.37 -14.29 2.16
N TYR A 184 -1.21 -13.63 2.24
CA TYR A 184 0.04 -14.18 1.73
C TYR A 184 0.41 -15.53 2.38
N LEU A 185 0.27 -15.63 3.71
CA LEU A 185 0.54 -16.89 4.42
C LEU A 185 -0.47 -17.99 4.03
N ARG A 186 -1.76 -17.64 3.94
CA ARG A 186 -2.81 -18.59 3.51
C ARG A 186 -2.58 -19.08 2.08
N ASP A 187 -2.21 -18.20 1.17
CA ASP A 187 -1.90 -18.54 -0.21
C ASP A 187 -0.71 -19.50 -0.31
N ASN A 188 0.32 -19.35 0.53
CA ASN A 188 1.45 -20.27 0.58
C ASN A 188 1.10 -21.66 1.13
N LEU A 189 -0.08 -21.83 1.74
CA LEU A 189 -0.60 -23.14 2.17
C LEU A 189 -1.49 -23.80 1.11
N LYS A 190 -1.89 -23.07 0.06
CA LYS A 190 -2.71 -23.61 -1.02
C LYS A 190 -1.88 -24.54 -1.92
N SER A 191 -2.50 -25.61 -2.39
CA SER A 191 -1.84 -26.59 -3.27
C SER A 191 -1.99 -26.28 -4.76
N ARG A 192 -2.83 -25.30 -5.13
CA ARG A 192 -3.10 -24.89 -6.51
C ARG A 192 -3.14 -23.37 -6.62
N LEU A 193 -2.55 -22.83 -7.69
CA LEU A 193 -2.52 -21.38 -7.96
C LEU A 193 -3.92 -20.77 -8.07
N GLU A 194 -4.89 -21.50 -8.62
CA GLU A 194 -6.25 -21.00 -8.78
C GLU A 194 -6.97 -20.73 -7.45
N GLN A 195 -6.49 -21.36 -6.36
CA GLN A 195 -7.02 -21.19 -5.00
C GLN A 195 -6.44 -19.98 -4.29
N MET A 196 -5.35 -19.41 -4.79
CA MET A 196 -4.74 -18.21 -4.23
C MET A 196 -5.63 -16.99 -4.46
N VAL A 197 -5.67 -16.11 -3.48
CA VAL A 197 -6.43 -14.85 -3.57
C VAL A 197 -5.56 -13.70 -4.10
N GLN A 198 -4.29 -13.68 -3.75
CA GLN A 198 -3.34 -12.68 -4.21
C GLN A 198 -2.78 -13.07 -5.59
N ARG A 199 -2.39 -12.06 -6.35
CA ARG A 199 -1.57 -12.21 -7.55
C ARG A 199 -0.12 -11.83 -7.24
N GLU A 200 0.77 -11.87 -8.25
CA GLU A 200 2.16 -11.46 -8.08
C GLU A 200 2.28 -10.04 -7.49
N LEU A 201 3.22 -9.89 -6.56
CA LEU A 201 3.49 -8.60 -5.92
C LEU A 201 4.30 -7.73 -6.89
N ASN A 202 3.83 -6.49 -7.12
CA ASN A 202 4.46 -5.56 -8.05
C ASN A 202 4.90 -4.26 -7.37
N PHE A 203 3.96 -3.52 -6.82
CA PHE A 203 4.23 -2.23 -6.18
C PHE A 203 3.34 -2.05 -4.95
N ALA A 204 3.93 -1.54 -3.87
CA ALA A 204 3.19 -1.23 -2.65
C ALA A 204 3.55 0.16 -2.12
N ILE A 205 2.54 0.85 -1.60
CA ILE A 205 2.68 2.06 -0.80
C ILE A 205 2.27 1.69 0.62
N VAL A 206 3.17 1.86 1.58
CA VAL A 206 2.92 1.57 3.00
C VAL A 206 2.76 2.89 3.72
N ASP A 207 1.54 3.17 4.22
CA ASP A 207 1.29 4.32 5.08
C ASP A 207 1.67 3.98 6.53
N GLU A 208 2.08 4.99 7.30
CA GLU A 208 2.54 4.82 8.69
C GLU A 208 3.63 3.73 8.84
N VAL A 209 4.62 3.81 7.98
CA VAL A 209 5.70 2.81 7.83
C VAL A 209 6.52 2.60 9.10
N ASP A 210 6.63 3.58 9.96
CA ASP A 210 7.25 3.52 11.29
C ASP A 210 6.48 2.56 12.21
N SER A 211 5.16 2.66 12.26
CA SER A 211 4.34 1.71 13.02
C SER A 211 4.47 0.30 12.44
N ILE A 212 4.27 0.14 11.13
CA ILE A 212 4.18 -1.18 10.48
C ILE A 212 5.54 -1.89 10.45
N LEU A 213 6.62 -1.21 10.04
CA LEU A 213 7.92 -1.82 9.79
C LEU A 213 8.92 -1.69 10.93
N ILE A 214 8.61 -0.91 11.97
CA ILE A 214 9.48 -0.73 13.14
C ILE A 214 8.79 -1.21 14.41
N ASP A 215 7.68 -0.59 14.82
CA ASP A 215 7.03 -0.88 16.09
C ASP A 215 6.43 -2.28 16.14
N GLU A 216 5.73 -2.68 15.07
CA GLU A 216 5.10 -4.00 14.96
C GLU A 216 5.96 -5.04 14.23
N ALA A 217 7.16 -4.70 13.78
CA ALA A 217 8.00 -5.57 12.95
C ALA A 217 8.33 -6.93 13.60
N ARG A 218 8.31 -7.03 14.93
CA ARG A 218 8.59 -8.26 15.67
C ARG A 218 7.35 -9.06 16.02
N THR A 219 6.15 -8.56 15.74
CA THR A 219 4.90 -9.27 16.00
C THR A 219 4.71 -10.35 14.92
N PRO A 220 4.80 -11.64 15.27
CA PRO A 220 4.68 -12.68 14.26
C PRO A 220 3.22 -12.83 13.81
N LEU A 221 3.01 -12.98 12.51
CA LEU A 221 1.74 -13.44 11.97
C LEU A 221 1.70 -14.97 12.09
N ILE A 222 0.78 -15.48 12.91
CA ILE A 222 0.69 -16.93 13.18
C ILE A 222 -0.66 -17.46 12.69
N ILE A 223 -0.62 -18.44 11.79
CA ILE A 223 -1.78 -19.26 11.44
C ILE A 223 -1.70 -20.53 12.27
N SER A 224 -2.63 -20.71 13.22
CA SER A 224 -2.74 -21.94 14.00
C SER A 224 -3.94 -22.74 13.55
N GLY A 225 -3.73 -24.02 13.26
CA GLY A 225 -4.82 -24.99 13.10
C GLY A 225 -5.28 -25.51 14.46
N ARG A 226 -6.48 -26.11 14.52
CA ARG A 226 -6.87 -26.89 15.69
C ARG A 226 -5.90 -28.05 15.83
N GLY A 227 -5.00 -27.97 16.82
CA GLY A 227 -4.15 -29.08 17.18
C GLY A 227 -5.05 -30.29 17.58
N GLN A 228 -4.79 -31.44 16.97
CA GLN A 228 -5.44 -32.65 17.40
C GLN A 228 -5.10 -32.91 18.87
N GLU A 229 -6.13 -33.07 19.72
CA GLU A 229 -6.07 -33.70 21.04
C GLU A 229 -5.31 -33.03 22.21
N SER A 230 -4.92 -31.77 22.14
CA SER A 230 -4.30 -31.15 23.33
C SER A 230 -5.31 -30.88 24.45
N SER A 231 -6.57 -30.60 24.12
CA SER A 231 -7.60 -30.26 25.11
C SER A 231 -7.97 -31.40 26.06
N GLU A 232 -7.99 -32.65 25.61
CA GLU A 232 -8.27 -33.83 26.49
C GLU A 232 -7.13 -34.07 27.46
N LYS A 233 -5.88 -33.97 27.00
CA LYS A 233 -4.71 -34.13 27.88
C LYS A 233 -4.64 -33.02 28.93
N TYR A 234 -4.90 -31.79 28.57
CA TYR A 234 -4.98 -30.68 29.53
C TYR A 234 -6.14 -30.84 30.52
N THR A 235 -7.30 -31.29 30.04
CA THR A 235 -8.45 -31.54 30.88
C THR A 235 -8.16 -32.67 31.88
N THR A 236 -7.52 -33.75 31.43
CA THR A 236 -7.13 -34.88 32.25
C THR A 236 -6.08 -34.47 33.28
N ALA A 237 -5.03 -33.76 32.85
CA ALA A 237 -4.01 -33.22 33.74
C ALA A 237 -4.60 -32.27 34.78
N ASN A 238 -5.51 -31.39 34.40
CA ASN A 238 -6.17 -30.46 35.32
C ASN A 238 -7.08 -31.19 36.33
N LYS A 239 -7.78 -32.23 35.88
CA LYS A 239 -8.55 -33.08 36.83
C LYS A 239 -7.63 -33.77 37.85
N PHE A 240 -6.48 -34.29 37.40
CA PHE A 240 -5.51 -34.92 38.28
C PHE A 240 -4.93 -33.88 39.26
N VAL A 241 -4.46 -32.74 38.81
CA VAL A 241 -3.91 -31.68 39.66
C VAL A 241 -4.89 -31.22 40.72
N LYS A 242 -6.19 -31.14 40.40
CA LYS A 242 -7.24 -30.80 41.39
C LYS A 242 -7.46 -31.81 42.49
N THR A 243 -6.96 -33.03 42.37
CA THR A 243 -7.03 -34.06 43.39
C THR A 243 -5.85 -34.00 44.37
N LEU A 244 -4.81 -33.24 44.06
CA LEU A 244 -3.62 -33.10 44.88
C LEU A 244 -3.87 -32.19 46.08
N VAL A 245 -3.32 -32.56 47.23
CA VAL A 245 -3.47 -31.84 48.49
C VAL A 245 -2.16 -31.13 48.83
N LEU A 246 -2.23 -29.82 49.11
CA LEU A 246 -1.09 -29.03 49.53
C LEU A 246 -0.46 -29.62 50.80
N ASP A 247 0.85 -29.59 50.91
CA ASP A 247 1.68 -30.13 52.02
C ASP A 247 1.64 -31.66 52.16
N LYS A 248 0.86 -32.35 51.35
CA LYS A 248 0.84 -33.82 51.28
C LYS A 248 1.41 -34.32 49.97
N ASP A 249 0.93 -33.78 48.86
CA ASP A 249 1.23 -34.24 47.50
C ASP A 249 2.16 -33.22 46.79
N PHE A 250 2.17 -31.98 47.20
CA PHE A 250 3.05 -30.90 46.67
C PHE A 250 3.27 -29.76 47.68
N THR A 251 4.33 -29.03 47.49
CA THR A 251 4.62 -27.78 48.23
C THR A 251 4.76 -26.61 47.25
N ILE A 252 4.44 -25.40 47.70
CA ILE A 252 4.61 -24.16 46.89
C ILE A 252 5.85 -23.44 47.39
N ASP A 253 6.87 -23.31 46.55
CA ASP A 253 8.04 -22.46 46.81
C ASP A 253 7.70 -21.05 46.36
N ILE A 254 7.54 -20.12 47.32
CA ILE A 254 7.28 -18.69 47.08
C ILE A 254 8.65 -18.01 47.02
N LYS A 255 9.14 -17.79 45.81
CA LYS A 255 10.28 -16.93 45.55
C LYS A 255 9.86 -15.49 45.31
#